data_a02b32680f857c7082ed8ce6d34682ae
#
_entry.id   a02b32680f857c7082ed8ce6d34682ae
#
_cell.length_a   1.000
_cell.length_b   1.000
_cell.length_c   1.000
_cell.angle_alpha   90.00
_cell.angle_beta   90.00
_cell.angle_gamma   90.00
#
_symmetry.space_group_name_H-M   'P 1'
#
loop_
_entity.id
_entity.type
_entity.pdbx_description
1 polymer ?
#
loop_
_entity_poly.entity_id
_entity_poly.type
_entity_poly.pdbx_seq_one_letter_code
_entity_poly.pdbx_strand_id
1 'polypeptide(L)'
;MTADIRRDNAVLAAEAARTDVILHLAAQVAVTSSVTDPRTDFEINALGAFNVLEAARRALRPPIVLFSSTNKVYGGMEDVRVVEDGNRYRYEGLPHGAGEDRLLDFHSPYGCSKGAADQYVRDYARIYGLRTVVLRQSCIYGPHQFGVEDQGWIAWFVLRALLGEPVTVYGDGKQVRDVLYVDDLIAAFDAAIERIDTVSGRVYNIGGGPANTLSLLELLALIKKMSGVELAHSFGDWRPGDQRVYISDIRRAQQELGWTPKMPPEQGIARMRDWMAANRETILRVYRQ
;
A
#
# COMPACT_ATOMS: atom_id res chain seq x y z
N MET A 1 -0.34 -2.00 24.56
CA MET A 1 -1.72 -1.54 24.77
C MET A 1 -2.46 -1.69 23.45
N THR A 2 -3.72 -2.11 23.46
CA THR A 2 -4.58 -2.22 22.28
C THR A 2 -5.69 -1.18 22.39
N ALA A 3 -5.95 -0.42 21.31
CA ALA A 3 -6.99 0.61 21.27
C ALA A 3 -7.66 0.60 19.87
N ASP A 4 -8.93 0.97 19.83
CA ASP A 4 -9.68 1.17 18.60
C ASP A 4 -9.65 2.67 18.25
N ILE A 5 -9.00 3.03 17.15
CA ILE A 5 -8.85 4.41 16.70
C ILE A 5 -10.18 5.13 16.41
N ARG A 6 -11.28 4.39 16.26
CA ARG A 6 -12.61 4.97 16.03
C ARG A 6 -13.21 5.62 17.27
N ARG A 7 -12.87 5.12 18.49
CA ARG A 7 -13.60 5.46 19.73
C ARG A 7 -12.74 5.66 20.97
N ASP A 8 -11.52 5.13 21.01
CA ASP A 8 -10.70 5.18 22.23
C ASP A 8 -9.88 6.48 22.33
N ASN A 9 -10.56 7.63 22.14
CA ASN A 9 -9.92 8.95 22.06
C ASN A 9 -9.07 9.31 23.28
N ALA A 10 -9.45 8.87 24.49
CA ALA A 10 -8.66 9.11 25.70
C ALA A 10 -7.30 8.36 25.64
N VAL A 11 -7.28 7.14 25.10
CA VAL A 11 -6.07 6.37 24.89
C VAL A 11 -5.20 7.02 23.82
N LEU A 12 -5.79 7.42 22.69
CA LEU A 12 -5.07 8.12 21.63
C LEU A 12 -4.41 9.41 22.16
N ALA A 13 -5.12 10.20 22.95
CA ALA A 13 -4.58 11.43 23.55
C ALA A 13 -3.43 11.14 24.52
N ALA A 14 -3.55 10.11 25.36
CA ALA A 14 -2.50 9.71 26.29
C ALA A 14 -1.23 9.22 25.56
N GLU A 15 -1.40 8.44 24.49
CA GLU A 15 -0.27 7.95 23.69
C GLU A 15 0.38 9.08 22.88
N ALA A 16 -0.39 9.96 22.26
CA ALA A 16 0.12 11.10 21.50
C ALA A 16 0.94 12.06 22.40
N ALA A 17 0.57 12.20 23.67
CA ALA A 17 1.26 13.08 24.60
C ALA A 17 2.68 12.60 25.02
N ARG A 18 3.01 11.32 24.79
CA ARG A 18 4.26 10.68 25.21
C ARG A 18 5.09 10.10 24.08
N THR A 19 4.69 10.31 22.84
CA THR A 19 5.41 9.79 21.67
C THR A 19 5.96 10.92 20.81
N ASP A 20 7.07 10.66 20.12
CA ASP A 20 7.68 11.62 19.19
C ASP A 20 7.17 11.43 17.76
N VAL A 21 6.79 10.19 17.40
CA VAL A 21 6.35 9.83 16.05
C VAL A 21 5.16 8.89 16.10
N ILE A 22 4.15 9.15 15.28
CA ILE A 22 3.01 8.27 15.04
C ILE A 22 3.12 7.75 13.61
N LEU A 23 3.31 6.45 13.43
CA LEU A 23 3.13 5.76 12.16
C LEU A 23 1.67 5.29 12.08
N HIS A 24 0.83 6.04 11.37
CA HIS A 24 -0.59 5.71 11.25
C HIS A 24 -0.81 4.68 10.14
N LEU A 25 -0.74 3.39 10.54
CA LEU A 25 -0.87 2.22 9.66
C LEU A 25 -2.22 1.51 9.84
N ALA A 26 -2.96 1.82 10.93
CA ALA A 26 -4.25 1.21 11.19
C ALA A 26 -5.26 1.58 10.12
N ALA A 27 -5.81 0.60 9.43
CA ALA A 27 -6.75 0.80 8.33
C ALA A 27 -7.56 -0.47 8.02
N GLN A 28 -8.76 -0.28 7.45
CA GLN A 28 -9.38 -1.27 6.59
C GLN A 28 -8.70 -1.15 5.21
N VAL A 29 -8.28 -2.25 4.59
CA VAL A 29 -7.39 -2.22 3.41
C VAL A 29 -7.95 -2.89 2.16
N ALA A 30 -9.03 -3.69 2.29
CA ALA A 30 -9.61 -4.41 1.17
C ALA A 30 -10.71 -3.60 0.47
N VAL A 31 -10.57 -3.38 -0.84
CA VAL A 31 -11.58 -2.68 -1.65
C VAL A 31 -12.91 -3.43 -1.64
N THR A 32 -12.90 -4.75 -1.75
CA THR A 32 -14.08 -5.62 -1.72
C THR A 32 -14.87 -5.48 -0.43
N SER A 33 -14.19 -5.52 0.72
CA SER A 33 -14.81 -5.31 2.04
C SER A 33 -15.41 -3.91 2.16
N SER A 34 -14.79 -2.87 1.60
CA SER A 34 -15.32 -1.51 1.64
C SER A 34 -16.63 -1.37 0.88
N VAL A 35 -16.81 -2.12 -0.20
CA VAL A 35 -18.07 -2.14 -0.97
C VAL A 35 -19.18 -2.82 -0.19
N THR A 36 -18.84 -3.86 0.57
CA THR A 36 -19.81 -4.62 1.38
C THR A 36 -20.22 -3.86 2.64
N ASP A 37 -19.27 -3.21 3.32
CA ASP A 37 -19.51 -2.40 4.53
C ASP A 37 -18.79 -1.05 4.45
N PRO A 38 -19.34 -0.10 3.69
CA PRO A 38 -18.75 1.23 3.49
C PRO A 38 -18.73 2.07 4.78
N ARG A 39 -19.63 1.77 5.72
CA ARG A 39 -19.69 2.49 7.01
C ARG A 39 -18.47 2.15 7.86
N THR A 40 -18.19 0.89 8.06
CA THR A 40 -17.02 0.44 8.83
C THR A 40 -15.72 0.90 8.17
N ASP A 41 -15.64 0.88 6.84
CA ASP A 41 -14.51 1.42 6.10
C ASP A 41 -14.28 2.92 6.39
N PHE A 42 -15.34 3.74 6.32
CA PHE A 42 -15.27 5.17 6.63
C PHE A 42 -14.86 5.42 8.10
N GLU A 43 -15.47 4.70 9.03
CA GLU A 43 -15.18 4.87 10.46
C GLU A 43 -13.73 4.51 10.80
N ILE A 44 -13.16 3.47 10.19
CA ILE A 44 -11.77 3.09 10.42
C ILE A 44 -10.82 4.07 9.71
N ASN A 45 -11.01 4.30 8.41
CA ASN A 45 -10.03 4.98 7.58
C ASN A 45 -10.10 6.51 7.70
N ALA A 46 -11.30 7.09 7.63
CA ALA A 46 -11.46 8.55 7.69
C ALA A 46 -11.60 9.06 9.12
N LEU A 47 -12.58 8.56 9.88
CA LEU A 47 -12.81 8.99 11.25
C LEU A 47 -11.64 8.60 12.17
N GLY A 48 -11.10 7.38 12.03
CA GLY A 48 -9.94 6.93 12.79
C GLY A 48 -8.71 7.81 12.56
N ALA A 49 -8.42 8.16 11.29
CA ALA A 49 -7.33 9.08 10.98
C ALA A 49 -7.58 10.49 11.56
N PHE A 50 -8.80 11.00 11.48
CA PHE A 50 -9.17 12.27 12.11
C PHE A 50 -8.94 12.25 13.62
N ASN A 51 -9.34 11.19 14.32
CA ASN A 51 -9.14 11.04 15.76
C ASN A 51 -7.65 11.04 16.13
N VAL A 52 -6.81 10.36 15.35
CA VAL A 52 -5.35 10.36 15.55
C VAL A 52 -4.77 11.77 15.35
N LEU A 53 -5.19 12.48 14.31
CA LEU A 53 -4.76 13.86 14.06
C LEU A 53 -5.17 14.82 15.18
N GLU A 54 -6.40 14.70 15.68
CA GLU A 54 -6.89 15.51 16.81
C GLU A 54 -6.13 15.21 18.11
N ALA A 55 -5.81 13.94 18.37
CA ALA A 55 -4.99 13.56 19.51
C ALA A 55 -3.56 14.16 19.40
N ALA A 56 -2.94 14.04 18.23
CA ALA A 56 -1.62 14.60 17.95
C ALA A 56 -1.60 16.13 18.08
N ARG A 57 -2.58 16.82 17.49
CA ARG A 57 -2.67 18.28 17.51
C ARG A 57 -2.82 18.87 18.92
N ARG A 58 -3.53 18.17 19.81
CA ARG A 58 -3.81 18.63 21.18
C ARG A 58 -2.70 18.30 22.17
N ALA A 59 -1.70 17.51 21.79
CA ALA A 59 -0.57 17.22 22.64
C ALA A 59 0.28 18.47 22.92
N LEU A 60 0.82 18.61 24.12
CA LEU A 60 1.71 19.74 24.47
C LEU A 60 2.98 19.78 23.60
N ARG A 61 3.45 18.61 23.18
CA ARG A 61 4.51 18.43 22.19
C ARG A 61 3.95 17.56 21.06
N PRO A 62 3.40 18.18 20.01
CA PRO A 62 2.78 17.44 18.93
C PRO A 62 3.77 16.50 18.26
N PRO A 63 3.47 15.19 18.17
CA PRO A 63 4.34 14.23 17.48
C PRO A 63 4.32 14.45 15.96
N ILE A 64 5.32 13.89 15.28
CA ILE A 64 5.31 13.72 13.84
C ILE A 64 4.23 12.69 13.49
N VAL A 65 3.44 12.91 12.44
CA VAL A 65 2.46 11.93 11.96
C VAL A 65 2.77 11.53 10.53
N LEU A 66 3.15 10.29 10.31
CA LEU A 66 3.30 9.70 8.98
C LEU A 66 2.07 8.86 8.66
N PHE A 67 1.40 9.20 7.58
CA PHE A 67 0.17 8.54 7.14
C PHE A 67 0.40 7.61 5.96
N SER A 68 0.05 6.34 6.15
CA SER A 68 0.02 5.32 5.11
C SER A 68 -1.24 5.50 4.25
N SER A 69 -1.12 6.30 3.18
CA SER A 69 -2.14 6.49 2.15
C SER A 69 -2.03 5.40 1.07
N THR A 70 -2.72 5.55 -0.03
CA THR A 70 -2.83 4.53 -1.09
C THR A 70 -2.79 5.15 -2.48
N ASN A 71 -2.32 4.39 -3.45
CA ASN A 71 -2.44 4.72 -4.87
C ASN A 71 -3.90 4.78 -5.37
N LYS A 72 -4.84 4.18 -4.64
CA LYS A 72 -6.27 4.21 -5.01
C LYS A 72 -6.90 5.60 -4.98
N VAL A 73 -6.20 6.60 -4.41
CA VAL A 73 -6.62 8.00 -4.48
C VAL A 73 -6.57 8.59 -5.89
N TYR A 74 -5.85 7.96 -6.82
CA TYR A 74 -5.77 8.37 -8.23
C TYR A 74 -6.86 7.75 -9.12
N GLY A 75 -7.73 6.91 -8.58
CA GLY A 75 -8.83 6.29 -9.30
C GLY A 75 -8.41 5.31 -10.38
N GLY A 76 -9.22 5.20 -11.43
CA GLY A 76 -9.00 4.29 -12.55
C GLY A 76 -7.89 4.74 -13.52
N MET A 77 -7.54 6.03 -13.51
CA MET A 77 -6.63 6.67 -14.48
C MET A 77 -7.10 6.45 -15.94
N GLU A 78 -8.39 6.58 -16.19
CA GLU A 78 -9.03 6.31 -17.48
C GLU A 78 -8.60 7.28 -18.58
N ASP A 79 -8.05 8.44 -18.19
CA ASP A 79 -7.45 9.45 -19.06
C ASP A 79 -6.09 9.02 -19.64
N VAL A 80 -5.49 7.95 -19.12
CA VAL A 80 -4.19 7.44 -19.57
C VAL A 80 -4.39 6.23 -20.46
N ARG A 81 -3.95 6.36 -21.71
CA ARG A 81 -4.01 5.23 -22.66
C ARG A 81 -3.12 4.08 -22.19
N VAL A 82 -3.71 2.88 -22.18
CA VAL A 82 -3.02 1.64 -21.85
C VAL A 82 -2.94 0.78 -23.10
N VAL A 83 -1.78 0.20 -23.36
CA VAL A 83 -1.54 -0.72 -24.46
C VAL A 83 -1.06 -2.07 -23.94
N GLU A 84 -1.39 -3.12 -24.67
CA GLU A 84 -0.92 -4.48 -24.40
C GLU A 84 0.50 -4.66 -24.96
N ASP A 85 1.36 -5.33 -24.18
CA ASP A 85 2.75 -5.60 -24.54
C ASP A 85 3.13 -7.01 -24.03
N GLY A 86 2.85 -8.02 -24.84
CA GLY A 86 3.08 -9.41 -24.48
C GLY A 86 2.24 -9.85 -23.26
N ASN A 87 2.91 -10.21 -22.17
CA ASN A 87 2.30 -10.69 -20.93
C ASN A 87 1.95 -9.57 -19.94
N ARG A 88 1.91 -8.32 -20.38
CA ARG A 88 1.63 -7.16 -19.52
C ARG A 88 0.90 -6.05 -20.25
N TYR A 89 0.30 -5.17 -19.48
CA TYR A 89 -0.10 -3.85 -19.93
C TYR A 89 0.98 -2.81 -19.60
N ARG A 90 1.03 -1.71 -20.35
CA ARG A 90 1.85 -0.54 -20.07
C ARG A 90 1.12 0.75 -20.37
N TYR A 91 1.51 1.81 -19.71
CA TYR A 91 1.07 3.15 -20.07
C TYR A 91 1.68 3.59 -21.40
N GLU A 92 0.88 4.23 -22.25
CA GLU A 92 1.36 5.00 -23.39
C GLU A 92 1.49 6.47 -22.98
N GLY A 93 2.68 7.05 -23.15
CA GLY A 93 2.92 8.47 -22.84
C GLY A 93 3.16 8.82 -21.36
N LEU A 94 3.26 7.82 -20.45
CA LEU A 94 3.53 8.06 -19.03
C LEU A 94 4.72 7.20 -18.54
N PRO A 95 5.96 7.51 -19.00
CA PRO A 95 7.12 6.64 -18.81
C PRO A 95 7.57 6.53 -17.35
N HIS A 96 7.25 7.52 -16.52
CA HIS A 96 7.63 7.53 -15.10
C HIS A 96 6.52 7.07 -14.16
N GLY A 97 5.31 6.80 -14.68
CA GLY A 97 4.14 6.48 -13.86
C GLY A 97 3.35 7.71 -13.39
N ALA A 98 2.42 7.48 -12.47
CA ALA A 98 1.53 8.51 -11.92
C ALA A 98 2.27 9.39 -10.91
N GLY A 99 2.35 10.70 -11.14
CA GLY A 99 2.92 11.69 -10.22
C GLY A 99 1.92 12.20 -9.19
N GLU A 100 2.40 12.85 -8.13
CA GLU A 100 1.56 13.40 -7.05
C GLU A 100 0.77 14.65 -7.44
N ASP A 101 1.05 15.21 -8.60
CA ASP A 101 0.37 16.37 -9.21
C ASP A 101 -0.89 15.97 -10.01
N ARG A 102 -1.10 14.67 -10.23
CA ARG A 102 -2.34 14.19 -10.86
C ARG A 102 -3.56 14.52 -10.01
N LEU A 103 -4.67 14.79 -10.70
CA LEU A 103 -5.97 14.95 -10.05
C LEU A 103 -6.32 13.67 -9.28
N LEU A 104 -6.91 13.87 -8.12
CA LEU A 104 -7.42 12.78 -7.32
C LEU A 104 -8.83 12.42 -7.78
N ASP A 105 -9.08 11.14 -7.97
CA ASP A 105 -10.36 10.61 -8.40
C ASP A 105 -10.68 9.36 -7.59
N PHE A 106 -11.29 9.57 -6.43
CA PHE A 106 -11.51 8.50 -5.45
C PHE A 106 -12.54 7.50 -5.96
N HIS A 107 -12.11 6.29 -6.29
CA HIS A 107 -12.97 5.17 -6.61
C HIS A 107 -13.10 4.22 -5.42
N SER A 108 -14.26 3.60 -5.25
CA SER A 108 -14.67 2.77 -4.12
C SER A 108 -14.78 3.51 -2.78
N PRO A 109 -15.55 3.00 -1.82
CA PRO A 109 -15.57 3.55 -0.45
C PRO A 109 -14.17 3.60 0.18
N TYR A 110 -13.33 2.58 -0.06
CA TYR A 110 -11.93 2.56 0.37
C TYR A 110 -11.13 3.74 -0.19
N GLY A 111 -11.21 4.00 -1.50
CA GLY A 111 -10.55 5.14 -2.14
C GLY A 111 -11.03 6.47 -1.54
N CYS A 112 -12.34 6.60 -1.31
CA CYS A 112 -12.93 7.80 -0.70
C CYS A 112 -12.47 8.01 0.75
N SER A 113 -12.52 6.99 1.59
CA SER A 113 -12.15 7.11 3.01
C SER A 113 -10.66 7.36 3.21
N LYS A 114 -9.80 6.65 2.48
CA LYS A 114 -8.35 6.88 2.50
C LYS A 114 -7.98 8.23 1.87
N GLY A 115 -8.67 8.64 0.80
CA GLY A 115 -8.47 9.93 0.15
C GLY A 115 -8.89 11.10 1.03
N ALA A 116 -10.00 11.00 1.75
CA ALA A 116 -10.40 11.98 2.74
C ALA A 116 -9.33 12.13 3.83
N ALA A 117 -8.85 11.01 4.40
CA ALA A 117 -7.78 11.02 5.39
C ALA A 117 -6.47 11.64 4.85
N ASP A 118 -6.06 11.29 3.62
CA ASP A 118 -4.90 11.88 2.91
C ASP A 118 -4.98 13.41 2.90
N GLN A 119 -6.15 13.98 2.57
CA GLN A 119 -6.33 15.42 2.52
C GLN A 119 -6.37 16.05 3.92
N TYR A 120 -7.00 15.41 4.92
CA TYR A 120 -6.94 15.88 6.30
C TYR A 120 -5.52 15.93 6.83
N VAL A 121 -4.71 14.90 6.61
CA VAL A 121 -3.30 14.86 7.06
C VAL A 121 -2.50 16.02 6.46
N ARG A 122 -2.68 16.32 5.17
CA ARG A 122 -2.05 17.48 4.52
C ARG A 122 -2.52 18.80 5.12
N ASP A 123 -3.82 18.93 5.33
CA ASP A 123 -4.40 20.18 5.77
C ASP A 123 -4.05 20.50 7.23
N TYR A 124 -3.91 19.49 8.07
CA TYR A 124 -3.44 19.66 9.44
C TYR A 124 -2.03 20.27 9.53
N ALA A 125 -1.16 19.99 8.55
CA ALA A 125 0.11 20.69 8.45
C ALA A 125 -0.08 22.18 8.09
N ARG A 126 -0.98 22.47 7.12
CA ARG A 126 -1.22 23.83 6.63
C ARG A 126 -1.88 24.73 7.66
N ILE A 127 -2.91 24.21 8.35
CA ILE A 127 -3.77 25.01 9.23
C ILE A 127 -3.24 25.03 10.67
N TYR A 128 -2.73 23.89 11.16
CA TYR A 128 -2.35 23.75 12.56
C TYR A 128 -0.83 23.64 12.78
N GLY A 129 -0.03 23.61 11.70
CA GLY A 129 1.41 23.42 11.79
C GLY A 129 1.84 22.05 12.31
N LEU A 130 0.95 21.05 12.27
CA LEU A 130 1.30 19.70 12.66
C LEU A 130 2.30 19.11 11.67
N ARG A 131 3.39 18.54 12.15
CA ARG A 131 4.41 17.92 11.30
C ARG A 131 3.88 16.60 10.74
N THR A 132 3.41 16.62 9.49
CA THR A 132 2.80 15.45 8.85
C THR A 132 3.43 15.14 7.51
N VAL A 133 3.44 13.86 7.10
CA VAL A 133 3.77 13.43 5.74
C VAL A 133 2.77 12.37 5.30
N VAL A 134 2.31 12.48 4.06
CA VAL A 134 1.44 11.48 3.41
C VAL A 134 2.28 10.63 2.47
N LEU A 135 2.23 9.31 2.66
CA LEU A 135 2.91 8.33 1.81
C LEU A 135 1.85 7.52 1.06
N ARG A 136 1.65 7.82 -0.23
CA ARG A 136 0.73 7.11 -1.13
C ARG A 136 1.41 5.85 -1.63
N GLN A 137 1.09 4.75 -0.97
CA GLN A 137 1.75 3.47 -1.19
C GLN A 137 1.13 2.72 -2.36
N SER A 138 1.98 2.00 -3.10
CA SER A 138 1.59 1.00 -4.07
C SER A 138 1.60 -0.41 -3.43
N CYS A 139 1.85 -1.47 -4.20
CA CYS A 139 1.82 -2.85 -3.72
C CYS A 139 3.02 -3.19 -2.83
N ILE A 140 2.85 -3.08 -1.52
CA ILE A 140 3.88 -3.48 -0.55
C ILE A 140 3.85 -4.99 -0.35
N TYR A 141 5.02 -5.62 -0.29
CA TYR A 141 5.15 -7.05 -0.01
C TYR A 141 6.39 -7.36 0.82
N GLY A 142 6.41 -8.49 1.49
CA GLY A 142 7.56 -8.95 2.29
C GLY A 142 7.20 -9.98 3.36
N PRO A 143 8.18 -10.40 4.17
CA PRO A 143 7.94 -11.23 5.35
C PRO A 143 6.87 -10.64 6.26
N HIS A 144 6.20 -11.51 7.02
CA HIS A 144 5.10 -11.17 7.93
C HIS A 144 3.82 -10.67 7.25
N GLN A 145 3.74 -10.67 5.91
CA GLN A 145 2.50 -10.40 5.22
C GLN A 145 1.65 -11.68 5.10
N PHE A 146 0.48 -11.67 5.74
CA PHE A 146 -0.52 -12.72 5.64
C PHE A 146 -1.50 -12.38 4.51
N GLY A 147 -1.08 -12.65 3.26
CA GLY A 147 -1.88 -12.37 2.08
C GLY A 147 -3.11 -13.25 1.99
N VAL A 148 -4.24 -12.67 1.63
CA VAL A 148 -5.48 -13.38 1.31
C VAL A 148 -5.87 -13.09 -0.13
N GLU A 149 -6.86 -13.80 -0.66
CA GLU A 149 -7.26 -13.66 -2.06
C GLU A 149 -7.57 -12.21 -2.48
N ASP A 150 -8.16 -11.42 -1.56
CA ASP A 150 -8.53 -10.04 -1.81
C ASP A 150 -7.46 -9.01 -1.44
N GLN A 151 -6.41 -9.41 -0.73
CA GLN A 151 -5.39 -8.49 -0.24
C GLN A 151 -4.00 -9.11 -0.17
N GLY A 152 -3.00 -8.41 -0.75
CA GLY A 152 -1.60 -8.87 -0.75
C GLY A 152 -1.37 -10.00 -1.76
N TRP A 153 -1.74 -9.77 -3.01
CA TRP A 153 -1.71 -10.76 -4.11
C TRP A 153 -0.36 -11.48 -4.28
N ILE A 154 0.78 -10.79 -4.09
CA ILE A 154 2.10 -11.43 -4.15
C ILE A 154 2.24 -12.47 -3.04
N ALA A 155 1.94 -12.09 -1.80
CA ALA A 155 2.01 -12.98 -0.65
C ALA A 155 1.03 -14.15 -0.79
N TRP A 156 -0.18 -13.88 -1.30
CA TRP A 156 -1.18 -14.90 -1.56
C TRP A 156 -0.69 -15.95 -2.57
N PHE A 157 -0.18 -15.53 -3.72
CA PHE A 157 0.28 -16.42 -4.78
C PHE A 157 1.49 -17.25 -4.32
N VAL A 158 2.44 -16.64 -3.61
CA VAL A 158 3.59 -17.35 -3.04
C VAL A 158 3.15 -18.38 -2.00
N LEU A 159 2.22 -18.02 -1.12
CA LEU A 159 1.68 -18.94 -0.12
C LEU A 159 0.99 -20.14 -0.77
N ARG A 160 0.11 -19.87 -1.74
CA ARG A 160 -0.62 -20.94 -2.45
C ARG A 160 0.33 -21.88 -3.19
N ALA A 161 1.38 -21.35 -3.79
CA ALA A 161 2.44 -22.17 -4.40
C ALA A 161 3.16 -23.07 -3.40
N LEU A 162 3.49 -22.56 -2.20
CA LEU A 162 4.10 -23.35 -1.12
C LEU A 162 3.16 -24.43 -0.57
N LEU A 163 1.86 -24.24 -0.66
CA LEU A 163 0.86 -25.21 -0.21
C LEU A 163 0.45 -26.20 -1.31
N GLY A 164 0.86 -25.97 -2.56
CA GLY A 164 0.41 -26.75 -3.72
C GLY A 164 -1.07 -26.54 -4.05
N GLU A 165 -1.61 -25.37 -3.72
CA GLU A 165 -3.04 -25.04 -3.86
C GLU A 165 -3.25 -24.06 -5.02
N PRO A 166 -4.35 -24.17 -5.81
CA PRO A 166 -4.58 -23.31 -6.96
C PRO A 166 -4.92 -21.87 -6.55
N VAL A 167 -4.77 -20.94 -7.51
CA VAL A 167 -5.21 -19.54 -7.36
C VAL A 167 -6.20 -19.17 -8.46
N THR A 168 -7.01 -18.14 -8.21
CA THR A 168 -7.80 -17.47 -9.25
C THR A 168 -7.08 -16.19 -9.69
N VAL A 169 -6.85 -16.06 -10.99
CA VAL A 169 -6.36 -14.84 -11.64
C VAL A 169 -7.58 -14.07 -12.12
N TYR A 170 -7.90 -12.95 -11.45
CA TYR A 170 -9.01 -12.11 -11.86
C TYR A 170 -8.58 -11.23 -13.04
N GLY A 171 -9.43 -11.17 -14.09
CA GLY A 171 -9.07 -10.57 -15.39
C GLY A 171 -8.20 -11.49 -16.23
N ASP A 172 -7.35 -10.93 -17.07
CA ASP A 172 -6.48 -11.66 -18.01
C ASP A 172 -5.04 -11.90 -17.51
N GLY A 173 -4.74 -11.44 -16.30
CA GLY A 173 -3.42 -11.59 -15.68
C GLY A 173 -2.33 -10.64 -16.17
N LYS A 174 -2.62 -9.78 -17.17
CA LYS A 174 -1.69 -8.79 -17.73
C LYS A 174 -1.65 -7.47 -16.97
N GLN A 175 -2.52 -7.28 -15.98
CA GLN A 175 -2.55 -6.07 -15.17
C GLN A 175 -1.23 -5.89 -14.40
N VAL A 176 -0.69 -4.68 -14.44
CA VAL A 176 0.63 -4.34 -13.91
C VAL A 176 0.52 -3.47 -12.66
N ARG A 177 1.34 -3.80 -11.68
CA ARG A 177 1.58 -2.97 -10.50
C ARG A 177 3.08 -2.79 -10.28
N ASP A 178 3.47 -1.62 -9.80
CA ASP A 178 4.77 -1.47 -9.20
C ASP A 178 4.74 -2.06 -7.78
N VAL A 179 5.80 -2.76 -7.42
CA VAL A 179 5.87 -3.57 -6.19
C VAL A 179 7.05 -3.13 -5.35
N LEU A 180 6.83 -2.95 -4.04
CA LEU A 180 7.83 -2.43 -3.13
C LEU A 180 8.06 -3.42 -1.97
N TYR A 181 9.32 -3.78 -1.76
CA TYR A 181 9.70 -4.62 -0.63
C TYR A 181 9.59 -3.84 0.69
N VAL A 182 9.16 -4.51 1.75
CA VAL A 182 8.83 -3.87 3.03
C VAL A 182 9.99 -3.11 3.66
N ASP A 183 11.24 -3.58 3.53
CA ASP A 183 12.40 -2.87 4.07
C ASP A 183 12.63 -1.52 3.37
N ASP A 184 12.32 -1.44 2.06
CA ASP A 184 12.38 -0.17 1.33
C ASP A 184 11.27 0.79 1.79
N LEU A 185 10.09 0.29 2.17
CA LEU A 185 9.05 1.11 2.78
C LEU A 185 9.50 1.65 4.15
N ILE A 186 10.10 0.82 5.00
CA ILE A 186 10.64 1.25 6.28
C ILE A 186 11.69 2.34 6.08
N ALA A 187 12.60 2.17 5.13
CA ALA A 187 13.58 3.21 4.78
C ALA A 187 12.92 4.52 4.29
N ALA A 188 11.75 4.46 3.65
CA ALA A 188 11.01 5.67 3.27
C ALA A 188 10.41 6.39 4.50
N PHE A 189 9.91 5.64 5.50
CA PHE A 189 9.46 6.24 6.75
C PHE A 189 10.63 6.92 7.48
N ASP A 190 11.77 6.27 7.61
CA ASP A 190 12.96 6.82 8.26
C ASP A 190 13.43 8.09 7.54
N ALA A 191 13.53 8.08 6.21
CA ALA A 191 13.91 9.23 5.41
C ALA A 191 12.94 10.42 5.58
N ALA A 192 11.64 10.16 5.71
CA ALA A 192 10.63 11.20 5.96
C ALA A 192 10.75 11.79 7.38
N ILE A 193 11.03 10.96 8.38
CA ILE A 193 11.25 11.42 9.76
C ILE A 193 12.51 12.28 9.86
N GLU A 194 13.62 11.82 9.29
CA GLU A 194 14.90 12.55 9.29
C GLU A 194 14.81 13.93 8.63
N ARG A 195 13.93 14.09 7.64
CA ARG A 195 13.75 15.34 6.88
C ARG A 195 12.49 16.12 7.24
N ILE A 196 11.84 15.77 8.34
CA ILE A 196 10.50 16.29 8.66
C ILE A 196 10.40 17.82 8.61
N ASP A 197 11.43 18.53 9.01
CA ASP A 197 11.42 20.00 9.04
C ASP A 197 11.35 20.63 7.63
N THR A 198 11.76 19.89 6.60
CA THR A 198 11.72 20.34 5.19
C THR A 198 10.56 19.74 4.39
N VAL A 199 10.02 18.61 4.83
CA VAL A 199 9.01 17.85 4.08
C VAL A 199 7.63 17.81 4.75
N SER A 200 7.45 18.52 5.86
CA SER A 200 6.15 18.59 6.53
C SER A 200 5.05 19.11 5.60
N GLY A 201 3.88 18.44 5.63
CA GLY A 201 2.74 18.73 4.76
C GLY A 201 2.89 18.23 3.32
N ARG A 202 3.99 17.54 3.00
CA ARG A 202 4.23 16.96 1.66
C ARG A 202 3.53 15.62 1.49
N VAL A 203 3.36 15.27 0.22
CA VAL A 203 2.82 13.99 -0.25
C VAL A 203 3.84 13.34 -1.14
N TYR A 204 4.08 12.05 -0.94
CA TYR A 204 4.99 11.25 -1.75
C TYR A 204 4.34 9.97 -2.22
N ASN A 205 4.54 9.63 -3.48
CA ASN A 205 4.30 8.27 -3.96
C ASN A 205 5.46 7.37 -3.49
N ILE A 206 5.10 6.30 -2.83
CA ILE A 206 6.04 5.29 -2.32
C ILE A 206 5.68 3.94 -2.93
N GLY A 207 6.47 3.52 -3.89
CA GLY A 207 6.27 2.31 -4.67
C GLY A 207 7.56 1.82 -5.31
N GLY A 208 7.48 0.76 -6.09
CA GLY A 208 8.63 0.22 -6.81
C GLY A 208 9.09 1.07 -7.97
N GLY A 209 8.22 1.97 -8.43
CA GLY A 209 8.45 2.78 -9.62
C GLY A 209 8.53 1.94 -10.90
N PRO A 210 8.91 2.55 -12.03
CA PRO A 210 8.98 1.85 -13.32
C PRO A 210 9.93 0.64 -13.37
N ALA A 211 10.96 0.64 -12.52
CA ALA A 211 11.98 -0.43 -12.50
C ALA A 211 11.49 -1.70 -11.81
N ASN A 212 10.56 -1.59 -10.85
CA ASN A 212 10.10 -2.70 -10.03
C ASN A 212 8.61 -2.97 -10.29
N THR A 213 8.27 -3.44 -11.49
CA THR A 213 6.90 -3.73 -11.90
C THR A 213 6.69 -5.20 -12.19
N LEU A 214 5.50 -5.72 -11.90
CA LEU A 214 5.09 -7.08 -12.25
C LEU A 214 3.65 -7.10 -12.74
N SER A 215 3.38 -7.93 -13.76
CA SER A 215 2.03 -8.44 -14.02
C SER A 215 1.78 -9.72 -13.21
N LEU A 216 0.51 -10.18 -13.15
CA LEU A 216 0.20 -11.44 -12.50
C LEU A 216 0.82 -12.62 -13.26
N LEU A 217 0.81 -12.59 -14.60
CA LEU A 217 1.45 -13.63 -15.43
C LEU A 217 2.96 -13.68 -15.21
N GLU A 218 3.62 -12.53 -15.05
CA GLU A 218 5.04 -12.47 -14.74
C GLU A 218 5.34 -13.01 -13.33
N LEU A 219 4.48 -12.76 -12.35
CA LEU A 219 4.62 -13.37 -11.02
C LEU A 219 4.47 -14.88 -11.08
N LEU A 220 3.50 -15.42 -11.83
CA LEU A 220 3.34 -16.86 -12.02
C LEU A 220 4.59 -17.48 -12.66
N ALA A 221 5.15 -16.84 -13.70
CA ALA A 221 6.38 -17.29 -14.33
C ALA A 221 7.58 -17.25 -13.36
N LEU A 222 7.66 -16.20 -12.53
CA LEU A 222 8.71 -16.07 -11.52
C LEU A 222 8.59 -17.14 -10.43
N ILE A 223 7.40 -17.42 -9.94
CA ILE A 223 7.13 -18.51 -8.98
C ILE A 223 7.56 -19.86 -9.57
N LYS A 224 7.18 -20.16 -10.82
CA LYS A 224 7.59 -21.36 -11.54
C LYS A 224 9.12 -21.47 -11.66
N LYS A 225 9.80 -20.38 -12.01
CA LYS A 225 11.27 -20.32 -12.09
C LYS A 225 11.94 -20.63 -10.74
N MET A 226 11.37 -20.10 -9.64
CA MET A 226 11.94 -20.27 -8.29
C MET A 226 11.65 -21.61 -7.64
N SER A 227 10.49 -22.22 -7.92
CA SER A 227 10.04 -23.46 -7.26
C SER A 227 10.20 -24.71 -8.13
N GLY A 228 10.38 -24.54 -9.44
CA GLY A 228 10.34 -25.64 -10.42
C GLY A 228 8.91 -26.17 -10.68
N VAL A 229 7.89 -25.65 -10.00
CA VAL A 229 6.51 -26.14 -10.08
C VAL A 229 5.62 -25.04 -10.65
N GLU A 230 4.73 -25.41 -11.55
CA GLU A 230 3.73 -24.51 -12.09
C GLU A 230 2.58 -24.36 -11.09
N LEU A 231 2.28 -23.13 -10.69
CA LEU A 231 1.14 -22.85 -9.84
C LEU A 231 -0.16 -23.01 -10.66
N ALA A 232 -0.98 -23.99 -10.27
CA ALA A 232 -2.27 -24.22 -10.89
C ALA A 232 -3.15 -22.97 -10.72
N HIS A 233 -3.76 -22.50 -11.81
CA HIS A 233 -4.60 -21.32 -11.77
C HIS A 233 -5.76 -21.40 -12.75
N SER A 234 -6.82 -20.64 -12.46
CA SER A 234 -7.94 -20.38 -13.35
C SER A 234 -8.13 -18.87 -13.52
N PHE A 235 -8.84 -18.47 -14.55
CA PHE A 235 -9.18 -17.07 -14.79
C PHE A 235 -10.62 -16.81 -14.32
N GLY A 236 -10.82 -15.67 -13.64
CA GLY A 236 -12.12 -15.14 -13.23
C GLY A 236 -12.39 -13.77 -13.85
N ASP A 237 -13.60 -13.28 -13.67
CA ASP A 237 -13.99 -11.94 -14.15
C ASP A 237 -13.16 -10.83 -13.51
N TRP A 238 -13.05 -9.68 -14.23
CA TRP A 238 -12.40 -8.50 -13.67
C TRP A 238 -13.08 -8.02 -12.39
N ARG A 239 -12.28 -7.71 -11.39
CA ARG A 239 -12.80 -7.10 -10.16
C ARG A 239 -13.22 -5.65 -10.40
N PRO A 240 -14.36 -5.20 -9.83
CA PRO A 240 -14.75 -3.79 -9.91
C PRO A 240 -13.66 -2.85 -9.42
N GLY A 241 -13.36 -1.80 -10.20
CA GLY A 241 -12.35 -0.80 -9.85
C GLY A 241 -10.89 -1.29 -9.96
N ASP A 242 -10.66 -2.42 -10.63
CA ASP A 242 -9.28 -2.87 -10.88
C ASP A 242 -8.67 -2.10 -12.06
N GLN A 243 -7.45 -1.60 -11.86
CA GLN A 243 -6.70 -0.85 -12.85
C GLN A 243 -5.89 -1.81 -13.72
N ARG A 244 -5.87 -1.61 -15.03
CA ARG A 244 -4.98 -2.37 -15.92
C ARG A 244 -3.50 -2.11 -15.64
N VAL A 245 -3.17 -0.87 -15.31
CA VAL A 245 -1.80 -0.48 -14.94
C VAL A 245 -1.88 0.49 -13.77
N TYR A 246 -1.01 0.33 -12.79
CA TYR A 246 -0.62 1.40 -11.89
C TYR A 246 0.88 1.31 -11.61
N ILE A 247 1.57 2.42 -11.83
CA ILE A 247 3.00 2.59 -11.56
C ILE A 247 3.19 3.95 -10.91
N SER A 248 3.86 4.01 -9.78
CA SER A 248 4.19 5.23 -9.06
C SER A 248 5.32 5.99 -9.74
N ASP A 249 5.15 7.29 -9.97
CA ASP A 249 6.29 8.17 -10.19
C ASP A 249 6.90 8.52 -8.83
N ILE A 250 8.07 7.98 -8.56
CA ILE A 250 8.77 8.12 -7.27
C ILE A 250 9.83 9.23 -7.28
N ARG A 251 9.96 9.99 -8.37
CA ARG A 251 11.02 11.01 -8.53
C ARG A 251 11.00 12.08 -7.46
N ARG A 252 9.82 12.49 -6.98
CA ARG A 252 9.70 13.44 -5.87
C ARG A 252 10.31 12.88 -4.58
N ALA A 253 10.00 11.63 -4.23
CA ALA A 253 10.59 10.97 -3.07
C ALA A 253 12.13 10.82 -3.22
N GLN A 254 12.61 10.52 -4.42
CA GLN A 254 14.06 10.48 -4.70
C GLN A 254 14.73 11.82 -4.45
N GLN A 255 14.14 12.92 -4.94
CA GLN A 255 14.73 14.26 -4.86
C GLN A 255 14.63 14.85 -3.46
N GLU A 256 13.47 14.77 -2.82
CA GLU A 256 13.22 15.46 -1.55
C GLU A 256 13.56 14.59 -0.32
N LEU A 257 13.35 13.26 -0.38
CA LEU A 257 13.70 12.34 0.71
C LEU A 257 15.09 11.69 0.53
N GLY A 258 15.69 11.75 -0.66
CA GLY A 258 16.92 11.01 -0.98
C GLY A 258 16.67 9.49 -0.96
N TRP A 259 15.43 9.05 -1.10
CA TRP A 259 15.02 7.65 -0.99
C TRP A 259 14.85 7.01 -2.38
N THR A 260 15.29 5.78 -2.51
CA THR A 260 15.11 4.95 -3.71
C THR A 260 14.93 3.49 -3.29
N PRO A 261 14.00 2.73 -3.88
CA PRO A 261 13.87 1.31 -3.60
C PRO A 261 15.15 0.57 -4.02
N LYS A 262 15.61 -0.35 -3.18
CA LYS A 262 16.88 -1.09 -3.38
C LYS A 262 16.65 -2.57 -3.69
N MET A 263 15.48 -3.10 -3.31
CA MET A 263 15.19 -4.53 -3.44
C MET A 263 14.49 -4.85 -4.78
N PRO A 264 15.17 -5.56 -5.71
CA PRO A 264 14.51 -6.03 -6.92
C PRO A 264 13.42 -7.06 -6.60
N PRO A 265 12.31 -7.10 -7.38
CA PRO A 265 11.17 -7.98 -7.10
C PRO A 265 11.55 -9.45 -6.96
N GLU A 266 12.41 -9.98 -7.83
CA GLU A 266 12.85 -11.38 -7.78
C GLU A 266 13.50 -11.72 -6.44
N GLN A 267 14.40 -10.87 -5.95
CA GLN A 267 15.10 -11.10 -4.68
C GLN A 267 14.15 -10.96 -3.47
N GLY A 268 13.31 -9.93 -3.48
CA GLY A 268 12.36 -9.70 -2.38
C GLY A 268 11.31 -10.82 -2.26
N ILE A 269 10.81 -11.32 -3.40
CA ILE A 269 9.87 -12.44 -3.43
C ILE A 269 10.55 -13.74 -2.97
N ALA A 270 11.82 -13.97 -3.33
CA ALA A 270 12.58 -15.10 -2.82
C ALA A 270 12.73 -15.05 -1.29
N ARG A 271 13.08 -13.88 -0.72
CA ARG A 271 13.17 -13.70 0.74
C ARG A 271 11.83 -13.94 1.43
N MET A 272 10.75 -13.43 0.87
CA MET A 272 9.40 -13.65 1.42
C MET A 272 9.01 -15.12 1.38
N ARG A 273 9.28 -15.82 0.26
CA ARG A 273 9.05 -17.27 0.12
C ARG A 273 9.83 -18.07 1.18
N ASP A 274 11.10 -17.76 1.37
CA ASP A 274 11.97 -18.46 2.32
C ASP A 274 11.48 -18.25 3.76
N TRP A 275 11.04 -17.03 4.09
CA TRP A 275 10.41 -16.75 5.37
C TRP A 275 9.09 -17.53 5.55
N MET A 276 8.23 -17.58 4.53
CA MET A 276 6.99 -18.35 4.58
C MET A 276 7.24 -19.85 4.73
N ALA A 277 8.23 -20.38 4.03
CA ALA A 277 8.62 -21.79 4.15
C ALA A 277 9.11 -22.12 5.57
N ALA A 278 9.95 -21.28 6.15
CA ALA A 278 10.46 -21.45 7.51
C ALA A 278 9.36 -21.30 8.59
N ASN A 279 8.30 -20.56 8.31
CA ASN A 279 7.20 -20.28 9.26
C ASN A 279 5.86 -20.97 8.87
N ARG A 280 5.90 -21.99 8.04
CA ARG A 280 4.73 -22.63 7.44
C ARG A 280 3.69 -23.05 8.46
N GLU A 281 4.08 -23.67 9.56
CA GLU A 281 3.14 -24.11 10.59
C GLU A 281 2.41 -22.97 11.30
N THR A 282 3.13 -21.88 11.58
CA THR A 282 2.54 -20.68 12.18
C THR A 282 1.57 -20.01 11.22
N ILE A 283 1.93 -19.91 9.95
CA ILE A 283 1.08 -19.34 8.90
C ILE A 283 -0.21 -20.16 8.78
N LEU A 284 -0.10 -21.49 8.66
CA LEU A 284 -1.27 -22.37 8.57
C LEU A 284 -2.21 -22.27 9.77
N ARG A 285 -1.68 -22.03 10.98
CA ARG A 285 -2.54 -21.80 12.16
C ARG A 285 -3.37 -20.52 12.04
N VAL A 286 -2.82 -19.47 11.46
CA VAL A 286 -3.54 -18.20 11.24
C VAL A 286 -4.66 -18.37 10.21
N TYR A 287 -4.40 -19.09 9.11
CA TYR A 287 -5.40 -19.30 8.05
C TYR A 287 -6.49 -20.32 8.38
N ARG A 288 -6.35 -21.10 9.46
CA ARG A 288 -7.36 -22.07 9.91
C ARG A 288 -8.30 -21.52 11.00
N GLN A 289 -8.05 -20.32 11.48
CA GLN A 289 -8.94 -19.59 12.41
C GLN A 289 -10.01 -18.80 11.66
#